data_8638d6c7501f3e8ac6fb71246cb946dd
#
_entry.id   8638d6c7501f3e8ac6fb71246cb946dd
#
_cell.length_a   1.000
_cell.length_b   1.000
_cell.length_c   1.000
_cell.angle_alpha   90.00
_cell.angle_beta   90.00
_cell.angle_gamma   90.00
#
_symmetry.space_group_name_H-M   'P 1'
#
loop_
_entity.id
_entity.type
_entity.pdbx_description
1 polymer ?
#
loop_
_entity_poly.entity_id
_entity_poly.type
_entity_poly.pdbx_seq_one_letter_code
_entity_poly.pdbx_strand_id
1 'polypeptide(L)'
;MSNIKLVHSGGNSVSLTTPTNNPSSNVTFKLPQADGSAGQVLQTDGSGNLSWVSLPTAGLEMVDIWDLNHVATMGSGSIIYLGNSSTYSGGTAAWTRATWSATIGSAMTVSNEVFTFPSTGIYEMQYTLQTWNQSNTENAYIYARIYETTNNGSNWYNRAVSGTNAIGRSGTVYSHNRAAYIFDVTDTSTHKVKFAAQAETGATVNGDASADNNLYTYVIFKRLGDT
;
A
#
# COMPACT_ATOMS: atom_id res chain seq x y z
N MET A 1 -42.67 -28.47 -20.20
CA MET A 1 -41.53 -27.91 -19.45
C MET A 1 -41.98 -27.88 -17.97
N SER A 2 -41.21 -28.49 -17.10
CA SER A 2 -41.46 -28.45 -15.67
C SER A 2 -40.79 -27.25 -15.08
N ASN A 3 -41.47 -26.44 -14.29
CA ASN A 3 -40.92 -25.30 -13.57
C ASN A 3 -41.46 -25.29 -12.15
N ILE A 4 -40.72 -24.68 -11.24
CA ILE A 4 -41.19 -24.33 -9.90
C ILE A 4 -41.78 -22.92 -10.01
N LYS A 5 -43.06 -22.78 -9.76
CA LYS A 5 -43.79 -21.52 -9.83
C LYS A 5 -44.28 -21.11 -8.44
N LEU A 6 -43.86 -19.95 -7.96
CA LEU A 6 -44.33 -19.33 -6.74
C LEU A 6 -45.30 -18.21 -7.11
N VAL A 7 -46.55 -18.33 -6.69
CA VAL A 7 -47.64 -17.37 -7.00
C VAL A 7 -47.93 -16.50 -5.79
N HIS A 8 -47.85 -15.17 -5.99
CA HIS A 8 -48.25 -14.21 -4.97
C HIS A 8 -49.80 -14.14 -4.87
N SER A 9 -50.35 -13.83 -3.73
CA SER A 9 -51.79 -13.69 -3.51
C SER A 9 -52.47 -12.67 -4.44
N GLY A 10 -51.72 -11.68 -4.98
CA GLY A 10 -52.16 -10.74 -6.00
C GLY A 10 -52.11 -11.27 -7.44
N GLY A 11 -51.83 -12.55 -7.66
CA GLY A 11 -51.91 -13.22 -8.97
C GLY A 11 -50.59 -13.25 -9.78
N ASN A 12 -49.59 -12.39 -9.50
CA ASN A 12 -48.30 -12.43 -10.15
C ASN A 12 -47.43 -13.59 -9.61
N SER A 13 -46.43 -14.06 -10.42
CA SER A 13 -45.60 -15.18 -10.03
C SER A 13 -44.13 -15.01 -10.40
N VAL A 14 -43.26 -15.67 -9.64
CA VAL A 14 -41.85 -15.90 -9.97
C VAL A 14 -41.68 -17.38 -10.28
N SER A 15 -40.92 -17.69 -11.36
CA SER A 15 -40.72 -19.07 -11.77
C SER A 15 -39.23 -19.37 -11.96
N LEU A 16 -38.80 -20.55 -11.50
CA LEU A 16 -37.53 -21.18 -11.91
C LEU A 16 -37.85 -22.16 -13.05
N THR A 17 -37.23 -21.94 -14.20
CA THR A 17 -37.47 -22.77 -15.40
C THR A 17 -36.17 -23.41 -15.85
N THR A 18 -36.30 -24.41 -16.74
CA THR A 18 -35.16 -25.00 -17.44
C THR A 18 -34.49 -24.00 -18.38
N PRO A 19 -33.18 -24.12 -18.62
CA PRO A 19 -32.50 -23.26 -19.59
C PRO A 19 -33.08 -23.47 -21.00
N THR A 20 -32.87 -22.49 -21.88
CA THR A 20 -33.37 -22.53 -23.25
C THR A 20 -32.79 -23.70 -24.06
N ASN A 21 -31.50 -24.02 -23.87
CA ASN A 21 -30.81 -25.11 -24.48
C ASN A 21 -30.75 -26.31 -23.53
N ASN A 22 -30.86 -27.51 -24.07
CA ASN A 22 -30.74 -28.74 -23.29
C ASN A 22 -29.31 -28.86 -22.74
N PRO A 23 -29.08 -28.98 -21.41
CA PRO A 23 -27.77 -29.25 -20.87
C PRO A 23 -27.22 -30.58 -21.36
N SER A 24 -25.91 -30.70 -21.55
CA SER A 24 -25.24 -31.92 -21.97
C SER A 24 -25.33 -33.07 -20.95
N SER A 25 -25.62 -32.73 -19.69
CA SER A 25 -25.82 -33.66 -18.57
C SER A 25 -26.76 -33.05 -17.54
N ASN A 26 -27.20 -33.84 -16.55
CA ASN A 26 -27.98 -33.36 -15.45
C ASN A 26 -27.16 -32.33 -14.62
N VAL A 27 -27.73 -31.16 -14.41
CA VAL A 27 -27.14 -30.12 -13.57
C VAL A 27 -27.88 -30.08 -12.24
N THR A 28 -27.16 -30.15 -11.14
CA THR A 28 -27.71 -30.11 -9.79
C THR A 28 -27.13 -28.91 -9.06
N PHE A 29 -28.00 -28.12 -8.41
CA PHE A 29 -27.60 -27.08 -7.46
C PHE A 29 -27.99 -27.52 -6.06
N LYS A 30 -26.99 -27.73 -5.20
CA LYS A 30 -27.20 -28.02 -3.77
C LYS A 30 -27.27 -26.71 -3.01
N LEU A 31 -28.42 -26.41 -2.44
CA LEU A 31 -28.62 -25.22 -1.65
C LEU A 31 -27.84 -25.30 -0.32
N PRO A 32 -27.41 -24.15 0.25
CA PRO A 32 -26.86 -24.10 1.61
C PRO A 32 -27.83 -24.62 2.64
N GLN A 33 -27.33 -25.18 3.75
CA GLN A 33 -28.14 -25.72 4.86
C GLN A 33 -28.75 -24.64 5.73
N ALA A 34 -28.22 -23.41 5.70
CA ALA A 34 -28.66 -22.28 6.52
C ALA A 34 -28.94 -21.06 5.65
N ASP A 35 -29.69 -20.14 6.17
CA ASP A 35 -29.93 -18.84 5.56
C ASP A 35 -28.65 -18.01 5.54
N GLY A 36 -28.52 -17.15 4.52
CA GLY A 36 -27.44 -16.18 4.45
C GLY A 36 -27.71 -14.96 5.33
N SER A 37 -26.67 -14.16 5.53
CA SER A 37 -26.78 -12.84 6.15
C SER A 37 -27.09 -11.76 5.11
N ALA A 38 -27.58 -10.60 5.56
CA ALA A 38 -27.84 -9.47 4.67
C ALA A 38 -26.60 -9.06 3.89
N GLY A 39 -26.75 -8.86 2.57
CA GLY A 39 -25.65 -8.49 1.67
C GLY A 39 -24.84 -9.66 1.10
N GLN A 40 -25.12 -10.90 1.51
CA GLN A 40 -24.51 -12.08 0.89
C GLN A 40 -25.20 -12.48 -0.41
N VAL A 41 -24.45 -13.14 -1.29
CA VAL A 41 -24.94 -13.71 -2.55
C VAL A 41 -24.69 -15.21 -2.58
N LEU A 42 -25.48 -15.93 -3.37
CA LEU A 42 -25.23 -17.35 -3.64
C LEU A 42 -24.12 -17.49 -4.69
N GLN A 43 -23.05 -18.20 -4.33
CA GLN A 43 -21.93 -18.52 -5.20
C GLN A 43 -21.84 -20.03 -5.42
N THR A 44 -21.53 -20.44 -6.65
CA THR A 44 -21.23 -21.83 -6.98
C THR A 44 -19.74 -22.12 -6.84
N ASP A 45 -19.40 -23.33 -6.40
CA ASP A 45 -18.03 -23.87 -6.39
C ASP A 45 -17.62 -24.52 -7.73
N GLY A 46 -18.47 -24.44 -8.76
CA GLY A 46 -18.25 -25.10 -10.06
C GLY A 46 -18.61 -26.60 -10.05
N SER A 47 -18.88 -27.22 -8.89
CA SER A 47 -19.23 -28.64 -8.74
C SER A 47 -20.70 -28.85 -8.33
N GLY A 48 -21.50 -27.77 -8.43
CA GLY A 48 -22.93 -27.78 -8.14
C GLY A 48 -23.30 -27.50 -6.70
N ASN A 49 -22.37 -27.24 -5.80
CA ASN A 49 -22.68 -26.74 -4.48
C ASN A 49 -22.84 -25.22 -4.50
N LEU A 50 -23.81 -24.72 -3.76
CA LEU A 50 -24.04 -23.29 -3.54
C LEU A 50 -23.70 -22.94 -2.09
N SER A 51 -23.07 -21.79 -1.89
CA SER A 51 -22.77 -21.23 -0.58
C SER A 51 -23.07 -19.74 -0.54
N TRP A 52 -23.37 -19.22 0.67
CA TRP A 52 -23.49 -17.78 0.88
C TRP A 52 -22.10 -17.16 1.02
N VAL A 53 -21.80 -16.15 0.21
CA VAL A 53 -20.54 -15.40 0.27
C VAL A 53 -20.82 -13.91 0.35
N SER A 54 -20.04 -13.21 1.15
CA SER A 54 -20.05 -11.77 1.15
C SER A 54 -19.34 -11.26 -0.10
N LEU A 55 -19.96 -10.31 -0.80
CA LEU A 55 -19.27 -9.63 -1.90
C LEU A 55 -18.07 -8.86 -1.32
N PRO A 56 -16.93 -8.83 -2.01
CA PRO A 56 -15.83 -7.94 -1.64
C PRO A 56 -16.36 -6.51 -1.54
N THR A 57 -15.99 -5.79 -0.49
CA THR A 57 -16.31 -4.38 -0.38
C THR A 57 -15.60 -3.65 -1.52
N ALA A 58 -16.36 -3.02 -2.42
CA ALA A 58 -15.77 -2.21 -3.47
C ALA A 58 -15.07 -1.00 -2.84
N GLY A 59 -13.77 -0.85 -3.07
CA GLY A 59 -12.98 0.26 -2.54
C GLY A 59 -11.58 -0.15 -2.13
N LEU A 60 -10.82 0.81 -1.62
CA LEU A 60 -9.52 0.55 -1.03
C LEU A 60 -9.69 -0.17 0.32
N GLU A 61 -9.09 -1.35 0.46
CA GLU A 61 -9.16 -2.13 1.69
C GLU A 61 -8.17 -1.64 2.75
N MET A 62 -7.12 -0.95 2.31
CA MET A 62 -6.10 -0.38 3.18
C MET A 62 -5.55 0.92 2.59
N VAL A 63 -5.48 1.93 3.42
CA VAL A 63 -4.67 3.15 3.22
C VAL A 63 -3.96 3.42 4.53
N ASP A 64 -2.64 3.54 4.48
CA ASP A 64 -1.82 3.83 5.65
C ASP A 64 -0.76 4.86 5.29
N ILE A 65 -0.59 5.86 6.15
CA ILE A 65 0.32 6.99 5.92
C ILE A 65 1.35 7.04 7.05
N TRP A 66 2.60 7.10 6.65
CA TRP A 66 3.73 7.19 7.57
C TRP A 66 4.57 8.42 7.26
N ASP A 67 4.85 9.19 8.25
CA ASP A 67 5.65 10.40 8.21
C ASP A 67 7.02 10.17 8.84
N LEU A 68 8.04 10.83 8.32
CA LEU A 68 9.36 10.86 8.92
C LEU A 68 9.40 11.96 9.99
N ASN A 69 9.50 11.58 11.25
CA ASN A 69 9.38 12.51 12.38
C ASN A 69 10.64 13.31 12.69
N HIS A 70 11.69 13.22 11.88
CA HIS A 70 12.97 13.91 12.12
C HIS A 70 13.69 14.27 10.84
N VAL A 71 14.54 15.30 10.91
CA VAL A 71 15.46 15.65 9.84
C VAL A 71 16.63 14.67 9.79
N ALA A 72 17.10 14.33 8.59
CA ALA A 72 18.26 13.47 8.37
C ALA A 72 19.28 14.14 7.45
N THR A 73 20.55 14.11 7.80
CA THR A 73 21.61 14.67 6.96
C THR A 73 22.19 13.57 6.06
N MET A 74 22.19 13.81 4.75
CA MET A 74 22.84 12.96 3.77
C MET A 74 24.31 13.36 3.62
N GLY A 75 25.21 12.39 3.70
CA GLY A 75 26.59 12.58 3.28
C GLY A 75 26.73 12.60 1.75
N SER A 76 27.83 13.16 1.26
CA SER A 76 28.12 13.22 -0.19
C SER A 76 28.13 11.83 -0.82
N GLY A 77 27.31 11.63 -1.84
CA GLY A 77 27.20 10.40 -2.61
C GLY A 77 26.63 9.19 -1.86
N SER A 78 26.37 9.31 -0.56
CA SER A 78 25.95 8.18 0.27
C SER A 78 24.45 7.95 0.19
N ILE A 79 24.03 6.69 0.15
CA ILE A 79 22.62 6.29 0.32
C ILE A 79 22.35 6.17 1.81
N ILE A 80 21.33 6.87 2.29
CA ILE A 80 20.82 6.71 3.65
C ILE A 80 19.45 6.04 3.60
N TYR A 81 19.23 5.04 4.46
CA TYR A 81 17.92 4.42 4.65
C TYR A 81 17.17 5.18 5.75
N LEU A 82 15.96 5.64 5.42
CA LEU A 82 15.18 6.48 6.32
C LEU A 82 14.45 5.64 7.38
N GLY A 83 14.43 6.14 8.62
CA GLY A 83 13.84 5.44 9.76
C GLY A 83 14.83 4.63 10.59
N ASN A 84 16.12 4.60 10.23
CA ASN A 84 17.17 3.97 11.01
C ASN A 84 17.78 4.98 12.00
N SER A 85 17.61 4.75 13.28
CA SER A 85 18.07 5.63 14.36
C SER A 85 19.57 5.92 14.36
N SER A 86 20.39 5.08 13.73
CA SER A 86 21.85 5.27 13.64
C SER A 86 22.27 6.31 12.59
N THR A 87 21.37 6.75 11.73
CA THR A 87 21.68 7.64 10.59
C THR A 87 21.46 9.12 10.93
N TYR A 88 20.99 9.44 12.15
CA TYR A 88 20.55 10.78 12.53
C TYR A 88 21.41 11.39 13.63
N SER A 89 21.81 12.64 13.44
CA SER A 89 22.46 13.43 14.47
C SER A 89 21.38 14.14 15.30
N GLY A 90 21.12 13.65 16.52
CA GLY A 90 20.32 14.37 17.51
C GLY A 90 18.97 13.78 17.93
N GLY A 91 18.66 12.54 17.61
CA GLY A 91 17.42 11.91 18.08
C GLY A 91 17.08 10.58 17.39
N THR A 92 16.07 9.92 17.91
CA THR A 92 15.51 8.69 17.32
C THR A 92 14.64 9.07 16.15
N ALA A 93 15.21 9.24 14.95
CA ALA A 93 14.37 9.37 13.79
C ALA A 93 13.68 8.04 13.53
N ALA A 94 12.41 8.10 13.40
CA ALA A 94 11.57 6.96 13.14
C ALA A 94 10.49 7.35 12.14
N TRP A 95 10.02 6.37 11.40
CA TRP A 95 8.75 6.48 10.73
C TRP A 95 7.65 6.46 11.78
N THR A 96 6.81 7.46 11.77
CA THR A 96 5.66 7.57 12.67
C THR A 96 4.38 7.50 11.84
N ARG A 97 3.43 6.68 12.28
CA ARG A 97 2.13 6.62 11.62
C ARG A 97 1.39 7.94 11.79
N ALA A 98 0.91 8.51 10.69
CA ALA A 98 0.15 9.75 10.68
C ALA A 98 -1.28 9.53 11.21
N THR A 99 -1.43 9.40 12.52
CA THR A 99 -2.71 9.10 13.19
C THR A 99 -3.73 10.23 13.08
N TRP A 100 -3.29 11.41 12.76
CA TRP A 100 -4.13 12.59 12.49
C TRP A 100 -4.71 12.60 11.06
N SER A 101 -4.24 11.71 10.18
CA SER A 101 -4.76 11.50 8.84
C SER A 101 -5.73 10.32 8.81
N ALA A 102 -6.64 10.32 7.83
CA ALA A 102 -7.55 9.20 7.62
C ALA A 102 -6.77 7.96 7.16
N THR A 103 -6.93 6.86 7.90
CA THR A 103 -6.39 5.53 7.56
C THR A 103 -7.55 4.55 7.39
N ILE A 104 -7.36 3.53 6.55
CA ILE A 104 -8.35 2.49 6.27
C ILE A 104 -7.68 1.14 6.51
N GLY A 105 -8.39 0.21 7.12
CA GLY A 105 -7.97 -1.19 7.29
C GLY A 105 -6.78 -1.38 8.24
N SER A 106 -6.02 -2.44 8.01
CA SER A 106 -4.89 -2.85 8.85
C SER A 106 -3.64 -2.00 8.56
N ALA A 107 -2.91 -1.67 9.61
CA ALA A 107 -1.69 -0.86 9.51
C ALA A 107 -0.48 -1.67 9.04
N MET A 108 0.43 -1.01 8.32
CA MET A 108 1.83 -1.45 8.21
C MET A 108 2.47 -1.50 9.59
N THR A 109 3.52 -2.27 9.74
CA THR A 109 4.42 -2.19 10.90
C THR A 109 5.83 -1.84 10.43
N VAL A 110 6.59 -1.14 11.27
CA VAL A 110 7.96 -0.75 10.96
C VAL A 110 8.89 -1.11 12.10
N SER A 111 10.06 -1.62 11.76
CA SER A 111 11.18 -1.83 12.69
C SER A 111 12.43 -1.24 12.07
N ASN A 112 12.99 -0.22 12.72
CA ASN A 112 14.00 0.65 12.14
C ASN A 112 13.52 1.23 10.80
N GLU A 113 14.21 0.92 9.70
CA GLU A 113 13.84 1.39 8.34
C GLU A 113 12.94 0.41 7.57
N VAL A 114 12.63 -0.78 8.12
CA VAL A 114 12.00 -1.89 7.38
C VAL A 114 10.52 -1.98 7.69
N PHE A 115 9.69 -1.83 6.66
CA PHE A 115 8.25 -2.00 6.72
C PHE A 115 7.84 -3.44 6.43
N THR A 116 6.86 -3.92 7.20
CA THR A 116 6.20 -5.21 7.03
C THR A 116 4.74 -5.01 6.69
N PHE A 117 4.26 -5.76 5.70
CA PHE A 117 2.88 -5.72 5.24
C PHE A 117 1.95 -6.49 6.18
N PRO A 118 0.71 -6.01 6.43
CA PRO A 118 -0.24 -6.67 7.32
C PRO A 118 -0.88 -7.93 6.72
N SER A 119 -0.94 -8.03 5.39
CA SER A 119 -1.53 -9.17 4.65
C SER A 119 -0.84 -9.32 3.30
N THR A 120 -1.05 -10.44 2.63
CA THR A 120 -0.72 -10.61 1.21
C THR A 120 -1.61 -9.73 0.34
N GLY A 121 -1.19 -9.45 -0.90
CA GLY A 121 -1.94 -8.61 -1.84
C GLY A 121 -1.04 -7.70 -2.67
N ILE A 122 -1.65 -6.98 -3.57
CA ILE A 122 -0.98 -6.00 -4.44
C ILE A 122 -1.02 -4.64 -3.75
N TYR A 123 0.15 -4.07 -3.51
CA TYR A 123 0.30 -2.78 -2.82
C TYR A 123 0.89 -1.71 -3.73
N GLU A 124 0.28 -0.53 -3.73
CA GLU A 124 0.89 0.70 -4.24
C GLU A 124 1.57 1.43 -3.08
N MET A 125 2.81 1.83 -3.31
CA MET A 125 3.56 2.72 -2.41
C MET A 125 3.86 4.02 -3.13
N GLN A 126 3.56 5.15 -2.47
CA GLN A 126 3.90 6.49 -2.94
C GLN A 126 4.81 7.14 -1.90
N TYR A 127 6.08 7.25 -2.24
CA TYR A 127 7.09 7.85 -1.39
C TYR A 127 7.40 9.29 -1.85
N THR A 128 7.19 10.24 -0.96
CA THR A 128 7.55 11.65 -1.15
C THR A 128 8.75 11.97 -0.28
N LEU A 129 9.81 12.46 -0.90
CA LEU A 129 11.02 12.95 -0.24
C LEU A 129 11.08 14.47 -0.39
N GLN A 130 11.08 15.20 0.71
CA GLN A 130 11.44 16.60 0.74
C GLN A 130 12.84 16.75 1.30
N THR A 131 13.67 17.55 0.62
CA THR A 131 15.01 17.89 1.09
C THR A 131 15.23 19.39 1.06
N TRP A 132 16.18 19.86 1.85
CA TRP A 132 16.66 21.21 1.76
C TRP A 132 18.19 21.26 1.77
N ASN A 133 18.74 22.23 1.07
CA ASN A 133 20.17 22.54 1.01
C ASN A 133 20.42 23.93 1.57
N GLN A 134 21.53 24.08 2.25
CA GLN A 134 21.99 25.42 2.68
C GLN A 134 22.49 26.23 1.48
N SER A 135 22.68 27.54 1.72
CA SER A 135 23.17 28.49 0.72
C SER A 135 24.38 27.97 -0.06
N ASN A 136 24.31 28.13 -1.38
CA ASN A 136 25.40 27.84 -2.32
C ASN A 136 25.82 26.35 -2.43
N THR A 137 25.01 25.42 -1.90
CA THR A 137 25.22 23.99 -2.13
C THR A 137 24.48 23.54 -3.37
N GLU A 138 25.18 23.03 -4.34
CA GLU A 138 24.62 22.45 -5.56
C GLU A 138 24.60 20.92 -5.44
N ASN A 139 23.53 20.33 -5.94
CA ASN A 139 23.43 18.89 -6.15
C ASN A 139 22.95 18.63 -7.57
N ALA A 140 23.77 17.98 -8.38
CA ALA A 140 23.37 17.54 -9.72
C ALA A 140 22.27 16.47 -9.63
N TYR A 141 22.24 15.73 -8.53
CA TYR A 141 21.15 14.81 -8.23
C TYR A 141 20.82 14.75 -6.74
N ILE A 142 19.51 14.59 -6.48
CA ILE A 142 18.94 14.16 -5.21
C ILE A 142 17.94 13.07 -5.57
N TYR A 143 18.09 11.86 -5.01
CA TYR A 143 17.25 10.72 -5.33
C TYR A 143 16.38 10.28 -4.15
N ALA A 144 15.10 10.03 -4.43
CA ALA A 144 14.21 9.22 -3.62
C ALA A 144 14.22 7.79 -4.17
N ARG A 145 14.40 6.78 -3.30
CA ARG A 145 14.54 5.38 -3.71
C ARG A 145 13.62 4.48 -2.89
N ILE A 146 13.01 3.50 -3.57
CA ILE A 146 12.22 2.43 -2.94
C ILE A 146 12.97 1.11 -3.13
N TYR A 147 13.25 0.43 -2.03
CA TYR A 147 13.89 -0.89 -2.01
C TYR A 147 12.90 -1.94 -1.52
N GLU A 148 12.88 -3.09 -2.19
CA GLU A 148 12.15 -4.27 -1.77
C GLU A 148 13.07 -5.45 -1.49
N THR A 149 12.53 -6.40 -0.72
CA THR A 149 13.08 -7.74 -0.57
C THR A 149 11.96 -8.77 -0.62
N THR A 150 12.25 -9.96 -1.13
CA THR A 150 11.37 -11.14 -1.11
C THR A 150 11.97 -12.29 -0.31
N ASN A 151 13.06 -12.04 0.42
CA ASN A 151 13.79 -13.05 1.19
C ASN A 151 14.20 -12.53 2.58
N ASN A 152 13.30 -11.77 3.20
CA ASN A 152 13.43 -11.21 4.55
C ASN A 152 14.73 -10.41 4.75
N GLY A 153 15.12 -9.61 3.76
CA GLY A 153 16.25 -8.70 3.87
C GLY A 153 17.62 -9.28 3.52
N SER A 154 17.70 -10.56 3.11
CA SER A 154 18.97 -11.14 2.64
C SER A 154 19.49 -10.44 1.38
N ASN A 155 18.58 -10.00 0.51
CA ASN A 155 18.89 -9.16 -0.66
C ASN A 155 17.88 -8.03 -0.77
N TRP A 156 18.36 -6.83 -1.09
CA TRP A 156 17.54 -5.66 -1.32
C TRP A 156 17.71 -5.16 -2.75
N TYR A 157 16.60 -4.93 -3.44
CA TYR A 157 16.55 -4.46 -4.81
C TYR A 157 15.98 -3.05 -4.88
N ASN A 158 16.68 -2.12 -5.51
CA ASN A 158 16.18 -0.79 -5.80
C ASN A 158 15.20 -0.87 -6.97
N ARG A 159 13.90 -0.65 -6.73
CA ARG A 159 12.84 -0.84 -7.72
C ARG A 159 12.31 0.47 -8.30
N ALA A 160 12.34 1.53 -7.53
CA ALA A 160 11.91 2.83 -8.01
C ALA A 160 12.88 3.92 -7.57
N VAL A 161 13.18 4.81 -8.50
CA VAL A 161 14.03 5.98 -8.29
C VAL A 161 13.33 7.19 -8.90
N SER A 162 13.24 8.25 -8.12
CA SER A 162 12.87 9.58 -8.61
C SER A 162 14.00 10.54 -8.30
N GLY A 163 14.37 11.39 -9.25
CA GLY A 163 15.48 12.30 -9.12
C GLY A 163 15.09 13.75 -9.40
N THR A 164 15.74 14.65 -8.68
CA THR A 164 15.76 16.09 -8.94
C THR A 164 17.17 16.61 -8.74
N ASN A 165 17.38 17.87 -9.05
CA ASN A 165 18.60 18.60 -8.71
C ASN A 165 18.29 19.76 -7.76
N ALA A 166 19.30 20.28 -7.10
CA ALA A 166 19.22 21.52 -6.36
C ALA A 166 20.30 22.47 -6.89
N ILE A 167 19.89 23.64 -7.33
CA ILE A 167 20.81 24.67 -7.83
C ILE A 167 21.21 25.57 -6.66
N GLY A 168 22.50 25.79 -6.49
CA GLY A 168 23.03 26.65 -5.46
C GLY A 168 22.50 28.08 -5.59
N ARG A 169 21.89 28.56 -4.51
CA ARG A 169 21.39 29.94 -4.36
C ARG A 169 21.77 30.49 -3.00
N SER A 170 21.76 31.80 -2.89
CA SER A 170 21.77 32.46 -1.57
C SER A 170 20.47 32.10 -0.85
N GLY A 171 20.56 31.47 0.32
CA GLY A 171 19.43 31.01 1.12
C GLY A 171 19.17 29.50 1.01
N THR A 172 18.15 29.04 1.70
CA THR A 172 17.73 27.62 1.69
C THR A 172 16.96 27.27 0.43
N VAL A 173 17.32 26.18 -0.21
CA VAL A 173 16.63 25.64 -1.38
C VAL A 173 15.98 24.31 -1.01
N TYR A 174 14.68 24.21 -1.26
CA TYR A 174 13.91 22.99 -1.05
C TYR A 174 13.74 22.24 -2.37
N SER A 175 13.83 20.92 -2.30
CA SER A 175 13.60 20.02 -3.43
C SER A 175 12.64 18.92 -3.04
N HIS A 176 11.79 18.51 -3.99
CA HIS A 176 10.81 17.46 -3.79
C HIS A 176 10.98 16.37 -4.83
N ASN A 177 10.93 15.12 -4.37
CA ASN A 177 10.94 13.93 -5.21
C ASN A 177 9.75 13.05 -4.86
N ARG A 178 9.18 12.38 -5.85
CA ARG A 178 8.13 11.41 -5.63
C ARG A 178 8.44 10.14 -6.42
N ALA A 179 8.66 9.05 -5.70
CA ALA A 179 8.81 7.72 -6.26
C ALA A 179 7.55 6.91 -5.99
N ALA A 180 7.12 6.07 -6.93
CA ALA A 180 6.01 5.16 -6.76
C ALA A 180 6.40 3.76 -7.24
N TYR A 181 5.84 2.73 -6.58
CA TYR A 181 6.08 1.34 -6.91
C TYR A 181 4.86 0.50 -6.56
N ILE A 182 4.59 -0.51 -7.40
CA ILE A 182 3.57 -1.54 -7.15
C ILE A 182 4.29 -2.84 -6.84
N PHE A 183 3.94 -3.46 -5.71
CA PHE A 183 4.56 -4.67 -5.21
C PHE A 183 3.51 -5.74 -4.94
N ASP A 184 3.69 -6.92 -5.52
CA ASP A 184 2.90 -8.11 -5.24
C ASP A 184 3.48 -8.81 -4.02
N VAL A 185 2.78 -8.75 -2.91
CA VAL A 185 3.18 -9.33 -1.61
C VAL A 185 2.53 -10.68 -1.45
N THR A 186 3.23 -11.73 -1.84
CA THR A 186 2.74 -13.12 -1.74
C THR A 186 3.05 -13.79 -0.39
N ASP A 187 3.97 -13.22 0.40
CA ASP A 187 4.35 -13.72 1.72
C ASP A 187 4.81 -12.56 2.63
N THR A 188 4.02 -12.24 3.66
CA THR A 188 4.32 -11.15 4.59
C THR A 188 5.53 -11.40 5.50
N SER A 189 5.99 -12.64 5.64
CA SER A 189 7.18 -12.98 6.42
C SER A 189 8.47 -12.61 5.69
N THR A 190 8.48 -12.68 4.37
CA THR A 190 9.67 -12.50 3.52
C THR A 190 9.66 -11.21 2.70
N HIS A 191 8.46 -10.72 2.30
CA HIS A 191 8.31 -9.51 1.51
C HIS A 191 8.32 -8.27 2.40
N LYS A 192 9.31 -7.40 2.20
CA LYS A 192 9.50 -6.18 2.99
C LYS A 192 9.86 -5.02 2.06
N VAL A 193 9.75 -3.81 2.56
CA VAL A 193 10.11 -2.60 1.84
C VAL A 193 10.81 -1.60 2.75
N LYS A 194 11.71 -0.78 2.18
CA LYS A 194 12.33 0.36 2.84
C LYS A 194 12.58 1.51 1.88
N PHE A 195 12.73 2.70 2.42
CA PHE A 195 12.87 3.94 1.68
C PHE A 195 14.22 4.57 1.94
N ALA A 196 14.80 5.18 0.91
CA ALA A 196 16.12 5.77 1.00
C ALA A 196 16.19 7.10 0.27
N ALA A 197 17.17 7.91 0.67
CA ALA A 197 17.55 9.15 0.04
C ALA A 197 19.04 9.14 -0.29
N GLN A 198 19.42 9.87 -1.33
CA GLN A 198 20.83 10.06 -1.75
C GLN A 198 20.98 11.44 -2.36
N ALA A 199 22.09 12.13 -2.07
CA ALA A 199 22.45 13.38 -2.72
C ALA A 199 23.91 13.35 -3.15
N GLU A 200 24.27 14.09 -4.21
CA GLU A 200 25.65 14.15 -4.71
C GLU A 200 26.62 14.76 -3.70
N THR A 201 26.29 15.93 -3.17
CA THR A 201 27.18 16.70 -2.27
C THR A 201 26.67 16.75 -0.84
N GLY A 202 25.55 16.12 -0.55
CA GLY A 202 24.87 16.18 0.74
C GLY A 202 23.70 17.15 0.72
N ALA A 203 22.68 16.80 1.47
CA ALA A 203 21.48 17.59 1.69
C ALA A 203 20.82 17.14 2.99
N THR A 204 19.87 17.90 3.48
CA THR A 204 19.07 17.48 4.65
C THR A 204 17.70 17.01 4.20
N VAL A 205 17.33 15.81 4.58
CA VAL A 205 15.96 15.32 4.45
C VAL A 205 15.09 16.05 5.49
N ASN A 206 13.98 16.58 5.05
CA ASN A 206 13.03 17.28 5.92
C ASN A 206 11.98 16.29 6.44
N GLY A 207 11.97 16.08 7.74
CA GLY A 207 10.93 15.36 8.44
C GLY A 207 10.21 16.28 9.41
N ASP A 208 9.09 15.85 9.98
CA ASP A 208 8.32 16.67 10.95
C ASP A 208 8.96 16.62 12.34
N ALA A 209 10.01 17.46 12.56
CA ALA A 209 10.68 17.58 13.86
C ALA A 209 9.87 18.38 14.89
N SER A 210 8.85 19.12 14.47
CA SER A 210 8.08 20.04 15.31
C SER A 210 6.77 19.46 15.82
N ALA A 211 6.38 18.29 15.35
CA ALA A 211 5.09 17.66 15.60
C ALA A 211 3.88 18.53 15.20
N ASP A 212 4.07 19.35 14.16
CA ASP A 212 3.01 20.22 13.60
C ASP A 212 2.03 19.46 12.71
N ASN A 213 2.19 18.13 12.60
CA ASN A 213 1.39 17.25 11.75
C ASN A 213 1.48 17.62 10.26
N ASN A 214 2.66 18.01 9.80
CA ASN A 214 2.93 18.30 8.40
C ASN A 214 3.61 17.11 7.70
N LEU A 215 3.14 16.76 6.52
CA LEU A 215 3.76 15.73 5.68
C LEU A 215 4.86 16.36 4.82
N TYR A 216 6.11 16.29 5.27
CA TYR A 216 7.28 16.70 4.49
C TYR A 216 7.89 15.53 3.71
N THR A 217 8.42 14.55 4.44
CA THR A 217 8.90 13.30 3.89
C THR A 217 8.02 12.17 4.42
N TYR A 218 7.26 11.53 3.53
CA TYR A 218 6.23 10.58 3.93
C TYR A 218 6.05 9.47 2.90
N VAL A 219 5.41 8.40 3.32
CA VAL A 219 4.98 7.31 2.44
C VAL A 219 3.49 7.00 2.64
N ILE A 220 2.79 6.76 1.53
CA ILE A 220 1.42 6.27 1.51
C ILE A 220 1.46 4.84 0.98
N PHE A 221 0.88 3.93 1.75
CA PHE A 221 0.61 2.56 1.33
C PHE A 221 -0.86 2.41 1.01
N LYS A 222 -1.17 1.73 -0.10
CA LYS A 222 -2.53 1.36 -0.48
C LYS A 222 -2.54 -0.10 -0.90
N ARG A 223 -3.43 -0.92 -0.34
CA ARG A 223 -3.71 -2.25 -0.85
C ARG A 223 -4.75 -2.15 -1.95
N LEU A 224 -4.40 -2.63 -3.14
CA LEU A 224 -5.23 -2.51 -4.35
C LEU A 224 -6.13 -3.74 -4.55
N GLY A 225 -5.75 -4.89 -3.99
CA GLY A 225 -6.47 -6.14 -4.12
C GLY A 225 -5.65 -7.36 -3.70
N ASP A 226 -6.19 -8.55 -3.97
CA ASP A 226 -5.52 -9.81 -3.71
C ASP A 226 -4.43 -10.10 -4.76
N THR A 227 -3.51 -11.02 -4.43
CA THR A 227 -2.43 -11.53 -5.32
C THR A 227 -3.00 -12.47 -6.38
#